data_1d0ce66e0dd103ede6bf5abd593a13bf
#
_entry.id   1d0ce66e0dd103ede6bf5abd593a13bf
#
_cell.length_a   1.000
_cell.length_b   1.000
_cell.length_c   1.000
_cell.angle_alpha   90.00
_cell.angle_beta   90.00
_cell.angle_gamma   90.00
#
_symmetry.space_group_name_H-M   'P 1'
#
loop_
_entity.id
_entity.type
_entity.pdbx_description
1 polymer ?
#
loop_
_entity_poly.entity_id
_entity_poly.type
_entity_poly.pdbx_seq_one_letter_code
_entity_poly.pdbx_strand_id
1 'polypeptide(L)'
;MKRKSTVLALCLASILAGCQSQSAPAASTESSAAAVGAATEESVSNTTNAEENGEAEDAEQTSEIQEAEGEEHSMMIQVQANGNSIIFELNDSQAARGLYEQLPLTVENEDFSNNEKTFYPPQKLNVGDAPHTDGSIGTLAYYEPWGDVVLFYGSYNPNGSLYELGKVTEGSEFIREISGEMVITAVE
;
A
#
# COMPACT_ATOMS: atom_id res chain seq x y z
N MET A 1 -58.18 3.17 -2.35
CA MET A 1 -58.39 3.08 -0.89
C MET A 1 -57.15 3.61 -0.20
N LYS A 2 -57.26 4.77 0.41
CA LYS A 2 -56.17 5.48 1.11
C LYS A 2 -56.07 4.92 2.52
N ARG A 3 -54.92 4.50 2.97
CA ARG A 3 -54.62 4.34 4.40
C ARG A 3 -53.43 5.21 4.76
N LYS A 4 -53.77 6.29 5.47
CA LYS A 4 -52.85 7.15 6.22
C LYS A 4 -52.57 6.45 7.54
N SER A 5 -51.31 6.25 7.88
CA SER A 5 -50.88 5.92 9.24
C SER A 5 -49.92 6.99 9.74
N THR A 6 -50.42 7.72 10.67
CA THR A 6 -49.74 8.69 11.50
C THR A 6 -49.21 7.95 12.75
N VAL A 7 -47.94 8.08 13.06
CA VAL A 7 -47.38 7.73 14.40
C VAL A 7 -46.30 8.76 14.69
N LEU A 8 -46.62 9.69 15.50
CA LEU A 8 -46.44 9.93 16.91
C LEU A 8 -44.98 10.01 17.35
N ALA A 9 -44.55 11.24 17.55
CA ALA A 9 -43.29 11.63 18.18
C ALA A 9 -43.27 11.23 19.66
N LEU A 10 -42.13 10.75 20.13
CA LEU A 10 -41.87 10.75 21.56
C LEU A 10 -40.42 11.26 21.78
N CYS A 11 -40.36 12.51 22.23
CA CYS A 11 -39.19 13.13 22.81
C CYS A 11 -38.93 12.53 24.19
N LEU A 12 -37.70 12.13 24.46
CA LEU A 12 -37.18 12.10 25.83
C LEU A 12 -35.79 12.70 25.86
N ALA A 13 -35.75 13.88 26.44
CA ALA A 13 -34.55 14.57 26.89
C ALA A 13 -34.07 13.94 28.20
N SER A 14 -32.77 13.70 28.33
CA SER A 14 -32.12 13.57 29.63
C SER A 14 -30.73 14.18 29.60
N ILE A 15 -30.59 15.20 30.37
CA ILE A 15 -29.45 16.02 30.73
C ILE A 15 -28.65 15.29 31.81
N LEU A 16 -27.33 15.51 31.85
CA LEU A 16 -26.42 15.72 32.99
C LEU A 16 -25.01 15.35 32.55
N ALA A 17 -24.11 16.31 32.27
CA ALA A 17 -23.27 17.08 33.17
C ALA A 17 -22.26 16.20 33.97
N GLY A 18 -21.03 16.38 33.69
CA GLY A 18 -19.91 15.82 34.45
C GLY A 18 -18.54 16.28 33.90
N CYS A 19 -18.17 17.53 34.23
CA CYS A 19 -16.78 17.99 34.17
C CYS A 19 -15.93 17.21 35.17
N GLN A 20 -14.76 16.76 34.76
CA GLN A 20 -13.59 16.81 35.65
C GLN A 20 -12.30 16.84 34.83
N SER A 21 -11.68 17.97 34.90
CA SER A 21 -10.28 18.23 34.58
C SER A 21 -9.40 17.56 35.62
N GLN A 22 -8.35 16.87 35.20
CA GLN A 22 -7.16 16.75 36.04
C GLN A 22 -5.88 16.78 35.21
N SER A 23 -5.09 17.70 35.61
CA SER A 23 -3.79 18.17 35.16
C SER A 23 -2.71 17.10 35.20
N ALA A 24 -1.75 17.28 34.32
CA ALA A 24 -0.42 16.69 34.35
C ALA A 24 0.37 17.04 35.63
N PRO A 25 1.44 16.31 35.91
CA PRO A 25 2.71 17.04 35.97
C PRO A 25 3.81 16.44 35.11
N ALA A 26 4.57 17.36 34.54
CA ALA A 26 5.89 17.17 34.02
C ALA A 26 6.89 16.86 35.16
N ALA A 27 7.86 16.02 34.85
CA ALA A 27 9.14 16.04 35.55
C ALA A 27 10.26 15.64 34.60
N SER A 28 11.07 16.61 34.35
CA SER A 28 12.42 16.58 33.78
C SER A 28 13.40 15.81 34.67
N THR A 29 14.42 15.26 34.05
CA THR A 29 15.87 15.33 34.43
C THR A 29 16.60 14.51 33.39
N GLU A 30 17.37 15.14 32.53
CA GLU A 30 18.78 15.53 32.61
C GLU A 30 19.74 14.40 32.99
N SER A 31 20.62 14.20 32.07
CA SER A 31 22.05 14.41 32.17
C SER A 31 22.94 13.20 31.92
N SER A 32 23.84 13.46 31.08
CA SER A 32 25.31 13.26 31.12
C SER A 32 25.82 12.08 30.33
N ALA A 33 26.39 12.39 29.22
CA ALA A 33 27.75 12.82 28.91
C ALA A 33 28.82 11.71 28.98
N ALA A 34 29.43 11.57 27.81
CA ALA A 34 30.86 11.47 27.52
C ALA A 34 31.59 10.17 27.80
N ALA A 35 32.27 9.63 26.82
CA ALA A 35 33.68 9.78 26.48
C ALA A 35 34.05 8.68 25.46
N VAL A 36 34.53 9.03 24.31
CA VAL A 36 35.93 9.14 23.84
C VAL A 36 36.74 7.81 23.91
N GLY A 37 37.26 7.43 22.74
CA GLY A 37 38.33 6.47 22.51
C GLY A 37 38.22 6.02 21.05
N ALA A 38 38.77 6.62 20.16
CA ALA A 38 40.05 6.93 19.54
C ALA A 38 40.83 5.68 19.13
N ALA A 39 40.97 5.60 17.78
CA ALA A 39 42.13 5.25 16.97
C ALA A 39 42.71 3.82 17.10
N THR A 40 42.96 3.17 15.99
CA THR A 40 44.20 3.15 15.22
C THR A 40 43.99 2.26 13.98
N GLU A 41 44.26 2.74 12.83
CA GLU A 41 45.14 2.39 11.73
C GLU A 41 45.92 1.08 11.84
N GLU A 42 46.04 0.34 10.78
CA GLU A 42 47.00 0.30 9.68
C GLU A 42 46.70 -0.96 8.83
N SER A 43 46.51 -0.87 7.52
CA SER A 43 47.51 -0.78 6.45
C SER A 43 48.22 -2.12 6.13
N VAL A 44 48.39 -2.29 4.84
CA VAL A 44 49.38 -2.99 4.03
C VAL A 44 48.76 -4.12 3.17
N SER A 45 48.43 -3.91 1.90
CA SER A 45 49.27 -3.95 0.71
C SER A 45 50.06 -5.24 0.53
N ASN A 46 49.80 -5.96 -0.54
CA ASN A 46 50.77 -6.44 -1.55
C ASN A 46 50.05 -7.30 -2.59
N THR A 47 49.94 -6.91 -3.84
CA THR A 47 50.90 -6.95 -4.95
C THR A 47 51.13 -8.37 -5.53
N THR A 48 50.68 -8.46 -6.81
CA THR A 48 51.38 -8.95 -8.04
C THR A 48 51.54 -10.45 -8.20
N ASN A 49 51.12 -11.00 -9.28
CA ASN A 49 51.71 -11.34 -10.58
C ASN A 49 50.83 -12.35 -11.31
N ALA A 50 50.44 -12.10 -12.48
CA ALA A 50 51.08 -12.20 -13.77
C ALA A 50 50.94 -13.59 -14.40
N GLU A 51 50.27 -13.53 -15.56
CA GLU A 51 50.53 -14.21 -16.83
C GLU A 51 50.56 -15.75 -16.85
N GLU A 52 49.73 -16.37 -17.66
CA GLU A 52 50.13 -16.85 -18.97
C GLU A 52 48.98 -17.55 -19.72
N ASN A 53 48.65 -17.04 -20.84
CA ASN A 53 48.44 -17.56 -22.17
C ASN A 53 47.95 -19.02 -22.32
N GLY A 54 46.87 -19.18 -23.07
CA GLY A 54 46.40 -20.45 -23.63
C GLY A 54 45.28 -20.19 -24.64
N GLU A 55 45.71 -19.93 -25.85
CA GLU A 55 44.96 -19.87 -27.11
C GLU A 55 44.39 -21.26 -27.44
N ALA A 56 43.10 -21.38 -27.78
CA ALA A 56 42.65 -22.14 -28.95
C ALA A 56 41.12 -22.33 -28.99
N GLU A 57 40.56 -21.81 -30.08
CA GLU A 57 39.56 -22.39 -31.01
C GLU A 57 38.13 -22.59 -30.57
N ASP A 58 37.30 -21.74 -31.13
CA ASP A 58 36.20 -21.97 -32.07
C ASP A 58 35.19 -23.07 -31.72
N ALA A 59 34.04 -22.60 -31.28
CA ALA A 59 32.76 -23.21 -31.62
C ALA A 59 31.66 -22.12 -31.60
N GLU A 60 31.36 -21.61 -32.78
CA GLU A 60 30.10 -20.94 -33.04
C GLU A 60 28.96 -21.86 -32.63
N GLN A 61 28.35 -21.57 -31.51
CA GLN A 61 27.02 -22.04 -31.21
C GLN A 61 26.10 -20.84 -31.13
N THR A 62 25.58 -20.49 -32.31
CA THR A 62 24.42 -19.63 -32.47
C THR A 62 23.27 -20.23 -31.67
N SER A 63 23.14 -19.84 -30.42
CA SER A 63 21.89 -20.03 -29.72
C SER A 63 20.99 -18.88 -30.19
N GLU A 64 20.06 -19.22 -31.05
CA GLU A 64 18.85 -18.41 -31.26
C GLU A 64 18.22 -18.17 -29.88
N ILE A 65 18.45 -17.01 -29.34
CA ILE A 65 17.66 -16.47 -28.26
C ILE A 65 16.29 -16.19 -28.92
N GLN A 66 15.39 -17.13 -28.83
CA GLN A 66 13.99 -16.82 -28.98
C GLN A 66 13.67 -15.83 -27.85
N GLU A 67 13.67 -14.55 -28.20
CA GLU A 67 12.92 -13.55 -27.48
C GLU A 67 11.47 -14.04 -27.51
N ALA A 68 11.08 -14.74 -26.47
CA ALA A 68 9.67 -14.83 -26.14
C ALA A 68 9.28 -13.38 -25.82
N GLU A 69 8.67 -12.69 -26.77
CA GLU A 69 7.83 -11.55 -26.50
C GLU A 69 6.74 -12.08 -25.56
N GLY A 70 7.04 -12.06 -24.25
CA GLY A 70 6.04 -12.22 -23.23
C GLY A 70 5.11 -11.02 -23.39
N GLU A 71 3.90 -11.25 -23.84
CA GLU A 71 2.83 -10.28 -23.68
C GLU A 71 2.83 -9.92 -22.20
N GLU A 72 3.29 -8.72 -21.86
CA GLU A 72 3.19 -8.16 -20.51
C GLU A 72 1.70 -8.03 -20.24
N HIS A 73 1.15 -9.04 -19.58
CA HIS A 73 -0.24 -9.04 -19.17
C HIS A 73 -0.30 -8.09 -17.97
N SER A 74 -0.64 -6.82 -18.25
CA SER A 74 -0.87 -5.82 -17.21
C SER A 74 -2.02 -6.31 -16.32
N MET A 75 -1.75 -6.43 -15.03
CA MET A 75 -2.76 -6.80 -14.05
C MET A 75 -3.66 -5.60 -13.76
N MET A 76 -4.84 -5.57 -14.37
CA MET A 76 -5.82 -4.51 -14.17
C MET A 76 -6.94 -5.00 -13.26
N ILE A 77 -7.37 -4.15 -12.33
CA ILE A 77 -8.53 -4.42 -11.47
C ILE A 77 -9.55 -3.29 -11.57
N GLN A 78 -10.82 -3.67 -11.50
CA GLN A 78 -11.94 -2.74 -11.43
C GLN A 78 -12.56 -2.78 -10.04
N VAL A 79 -12.71 -1.62 -9.42
CA VAL A 79 -13.42 -1.39 -8.16
C VAL A 79 -14.76 -0.74 -8.49
N GLN A 80 -15.86 -1.36 -8.07
CA GLN A 80 -17.21 -0.87 -8.27
C GLN A 80 -17.93 -0.68 -6.94
N ALA A 81 -18.47 0.49 -6.69
CA ALA A 81 -19.33 0.78 -5.54
C ALA A 81 -20.31 1.90 -5.87
N ASN A 82 -21.52 1.82 -5.32
CA ASN A 82 -22.60 2.83 -5.44
C ASN A 82 -22.74 3.46 -6.83
N GLY A 83 -22.52 2.66 -7.91
CA GLY A 83 -22.68 3.07 -9.31
C GLY A 83 -21.43 3.70 -9.93
N ASN A 84 -20.35 3.88 -9.19
CA ASN A 84 -19.07 4.36 -9.66
C ASN A 84 -18.15 3.19 -10.01
N SER A 85 -17.21 3.42 -10.92
CA SER A 85 -16.20 2.47 -11.37
C SER A 85 -14.84 3.13 -11.41
N ILE A 86 -13.84 2.44 -10.85
CA ILE A 86 -12.46 2.89 -10.75
C ILE A 86 -11.57 1.76 -11.25
N ILE A 87 -10.59 2.06 -12.08
CA ILE A 87 -9.64 1.06 -12.60
C ILE A 87 -8.25 1.38 -12.06
N PHE A 88 -7.59 0.34 -11.56
CA PHE A 88 -6.19 0.39 -11.15
C PHE A 88 -5.36 -0.56 -11.99
N GLU A 89 -4.18 -0.12 -12.36
CA GLU A 89 -3.12 -0.95 -12.87
C GLU A 89 -2.21 -1.37 -11.71
N LEU A 90 -2.09 -2.67 -11.49
CA LEU A 90 -1.25 -3.23 -10.44
C LEU A 90 0.19 -3.38 -10.93
N ASN A 91 1.14 -3.25 -10.00
CA ASN A 91 2.54 -3.56 -10.26
C ASN A 91 2.80 -5.09 -10.15
N ASP A 92 4.05 -5.52 -10.46
CA ASP A 92 4.43 -6.92 -10.49
C ASP A 92 4.88 -7.50 -9.14
N SER A 93 4.68 -6.79 -8.03
CA SER A 93 5.08 -7.27 -6.71
C SER A 93 4.26 -8.48 -6.26
N GLN A 94 4.81 -9.28 -5.35
CA GLN A 94 4.10 -10.39 -4.73
C GLN A 94 2.84 -9.92 -3.99
N ALA A 95 2.88 -8.71 -3.41
CA ALA A 95 1.73 -8.12 -2.74
C ALA A 95 0.59 -7.82 -3.73
N ALA A 96 0.90 -7.22 -4.87
CA ALA A 96 -0.08 -6.91 -5.91
C ALA A 96 -0.67 -8.18 -6.53
N ARG A 97 0.19 -9.17 -6.86
CA ARG A 97 -0.27 -10.49 -7.33
C ARG A 97 -1.14 -11.20 -6.31
N GLY A 98 -0.74 -11.16 -5.02
CA GLY A 98 -1.52 -11.76 -3.94
C GLY A 98 -2.89 -11.10 -3.73
N LEU A 99 -3.06 -9.82 -4.04
CA LEU A 99 -4.37 -9.18 -4.10
C LEU A 99 -5.17 -9.67 -5.33
N TYR A 100 -4.52 -9.68 -6.50
CA TYR A 100 -5.13 -10.10 -7.76
C TYR A 100 -5.65 -11.54 -7.72
N GLU A 101 -4.90 -12.45 -7.10
CA GLU A 101 -5.27 -13.88 -6.94
C GLU A 101 -6.48 -14.09 -6.02
N GLN A 102 -6.83 -13.13 -5.20
CA GLN A 102 -8.01 -13.19 -4.33
C GLN A 102 -9.30 -12.74 -5.02
N LEU A 103 -9.22 -12.21 -6.24
CA LEU A 103 -10.39 -11.73 -6.99
C LEU A 103 -11.28 -12.88 -7.51
N PRO A 104 -12.61 -12.69 -7.63
CA PRO A 104 -13.34 -11.46 -7.28
C PRO A 104 -13.55 -11.30 -5.77
N LEU A 105 -13.58 -10.05 -5.31
CA LEU A 105 -13.84 -9.72 -3.91
C LEU A 105 -15.14 -8.91 -3.77
N THR A 106 -15.88 -9.15 -2.69
CA THR A 106 -16.92 -8.27 -2.20
C THR A 106 -16.59 -7.92 -0.77
N VAL A 107 -16.31 -6.66 -0.53
CA VAL A 107 -15.79 -6.15 0.75
C VAL A 107 -16.44 -4.82 1.12
N GLU A 108 -16.49 -4.52 2.40
CA GLU A 108 -16.87 -3.18 2.88
C GLU A 108 -15.67 -2.25 2.80
N ASN A 109 -15.89 -1.02 2.35
CA ASN A 109 -14.91 0.03 2.43
C ASN A 109 -15.30 1.07 3.48
N GLU A 110 -14.29 1.65 4.12
CA GLU A 110 -14.43 2.66 5.14
C GLU A 110 -13.62 3.90 4.79
N ASP A 111 -14.08 5.06 5.25
CA ASP A 111 -13.27 6.28 5.23
C ASP A 111 -12.27 6.24 6.37
N PHE A 112 -10.99 6.44 6.06
CA PHE A 112 -10.00 6.70 7.08
C PHE A 112 -9.44 8.11 6.90
N SER A 113 -9.55 8.93 7.96
CA SER A 113 -9.22 10.34 7.88
C SER A 113 -10.07 11.09 6.81
N ASN A 114 -9.44 11.91 5.95
CA ASN A 114 -10.09 12.72 4.92
C ASN A 114 -9.43 12.60 3.55
N ASN A 115 -8.61 11.60 3.36
CA ASN A 115 -7.75 11.44 2.18
C ASN A 115 -7.67 10.01 1.63
N GLU A 116 -8.32 9.03 2.26
CA GLU A 116 -8.22 7.64 1.85
C GLU A 116 -9.48 6.82 2.15
N LYS A 117 -9.68 5.77 1.37
CA LYS A 117 -10.61 4.67 1.60
C LYS A 117 -9.80 3.43 1.94
N THR A 118 -10.31 2.59 2.82
CA THR A 118 -9.64 1.37 3.25
C THR A 118 -10.56 0.17 3.17
N PHE A 119 -9.98 -1.01 2.93
CA PHE A 119 -10.64 -2.29 3.05
C PHE A 119 -9.66 -3.39 3.47
N TYR A 120 -10.17 -4.48 3.99
CA TYR A 120 -9.37 -5.62 4.41
C TYR A 120 -9.52 -6.77 3.42
N PRO A 121 -8.44 -7.17 2.71
CA PRO A 121 -8.48 -8.36 1.88
C PRO A 121 -8.59 -9.62 2.77
N PRO A 122 -9.23 -10.71 2.28
CA PRO A 122 -9.38 -11.95 3.04
C PRO A 122 -8.07 -12.56 3.53
N GLN A 123 -6.99 -12.40 2.76
CA GLN A 123 -5.67 -12.89 3.10
C GLN A 123 -4.66 -11.75 3.12
N LYS A 124 -3.73 -11.80 4.07
CA LYS A 124 -2.62 -10.84 4.15
C LYS A 124 -1.73 -10.93 2.93
N LEU A 125 -1.20 -9.79 2.50
CA LEU A 125 -0.32 -9.68 1.34
C LEU A 125 1.15 -9.81 1.77
N ASN A 126 1.97 -10.41 0.91
CA ASN A 126 3.41 -10.53 1.12
C ASN A 126 4.12 -9.33 0.51
N VAL A 127 4.68 -8.47 1.33
CA VAL A 127 5.30 -7.20 0.91
C VAL A 127 6.80 -7.28 0.63
N GLY A 128 7.38 -8.49 0.62
CA GLY A 128 8.85 -8.67 0.60
C GLY A 128 9.58 -8.02 -0.59
N ASP A 129 8.90 -7.83 -1.72
CA ASP A 129 9.44 -7.20 -2.94
C ASP A 129 8.63 -5.97 -3.40
N ALA A 130 7.61 -5.59 -2.64
CA ALA A 130 6.76 -4.46 -2.99
C ALA A 130 7.49 -3.12 -2.76
N PRO A 131 7.41 -2.17 -3.71
CA PRO A 131 7.98 -0.86 -3.53
C PRO A 131 7.20 -0.06 -2.48
N HIS A 132 7.89 0.85 -1.79
CA HIS A 132 7.20 1.82 -0.95
C HIS A 132 6.48 2.87 -1.79
N THR A 133 5.38 3.41 -1.26
CA THR A 133 4.63 4.47 -1.94
C THR A 133 5.44 5.76 -2.05
N ASP A 134 5.17 6.53 -3.10
CA ASP A 134 5.80 7.82 -3.39
C ASP A 134 5.00 9.06 -2.90
N GLY A 135 3.83 8.84 -2.30
CA GLY A 135 2.94 9.90 -1.83
C GLY A 135 1.98 10.43 -2.89
N SER A 136 1.94 9.84 -4.08
CA SER A 136 1.05 10.25 -5.18
C SER A 136 -0.42 9.97 -4.88
N ILE A 137 -1.29 10.91 -5.23
CA ILE A 137 -2.74 10.70 -5.22
C ILE A 137 -3.11 9.68 -6.30
N GLY A 138 -4.09 8.82 -6.00
CA GLY A 138 -4.48 7.72 -6.89
C GLY A 138 -3.66 6.44 -6.70
N THR A 139 -2.79 6.40 -5.69
CA THR A 139 -2.07 5.19 -5.31
C THR A 139 -3.03 4.20 -4.64
N LEU A 140 -2.95 2.94 -5.06
CA LEU A 140 -3.43 1.78 -4.33
C LEU A 140 -2.26 1.23 -3.52
N ALA A 141 -2.41 1.13 -2.20
CA ALA A 141 -1.34 0.72 -1.31
C ALA A 141 -1.80 -0.34 -0.31
N TYR A 142 -0.85 -1.02 0.32
CA TYR A 142 -1.09 -1.92 1.44
C TYR A 142 -0.37 -1.36 2.68
N TYR A 143 -1.12 -1.16 3.76
CA TYR A 143 -0.56 -0.78 5.05
C TYR A 143 -0.32 -2.03 5.89
N GLU A 144 0.92 -2.49 5.90
CA GLU A 144 1.31 -3.78 6.46
C GLU A 144 0.93 -3.98 7.94
N PRO A 145 1.06 -2.97 8.84
CA PRO A 145 0.77 -3.17 10.27
C PRO A 145 -0.69 -3.54 10.55
N TRP A 146 -1.64 -3.04 9.76
CA TRP A 146 -3.06 -3.33 9.92
C TRP A 146 -3.55 -4.39 8.95
N GLY A 147 -2.85 -4.57 7.83
CA GLY A 147 -3.21 -5.55 6.81
C GLY A 147 -4.37 -5.08 5.94
N ASP A 148 -4.53 -3.78 5.77
CA ASP A 148 -5.55 -3.17 4.94
C ASP A 148 -4.98 -2.63 3.63
N VAL A 149 -5.82 -2.59 2.62
CA VAL A 149 -5.56 -1.95 1.33
C VAL A 149 -6.17 -0.55 1.37
N VAL A 150 -5.39 0.40 0.89
CA VAL A 150 -5.68 1.84 0.95
C VAL A 150 -5.77 2.43 -0.46
N LEU A 151 -6.84 3.16 -0.74
CA LEU A 151 -7.06 3.90 -1.97
C LEU A 151 -6.92 5.39 -1.66
N PHE A 152 -5.82 6.02 -2.05
CA PHE A 152 -5.56 7.42 -1.76
C PHE A 152 -6.24 8.35 -2.76
N TYR A 153 -7.14 9.22 -2.28
CA TYR A 153 -7.77 10.29 -3.05
C TYR A 153 -7.32 11.70 -2.64
N GLY A 154 -6.51 11.80 -1.61
CA GLY A 154 -5.93 13.05 -1.13
C GLY A 154 -4.46 12.90 -0.80
N SER A 155 -3.81 14.01 -0.46
CA SER A 155 -2.38 14.03 -0.10
C SER A 155 -2.12 13.21 1.16
N TYR A 156 -1.03 12.48 1.18
CA TYR A 156 -0.54 11.73 2.33
C TYR A 156 0.98 11.75 2.39
N ASN A 157 1.52 11.42 3.56
CA ASN A 157 2.96 11.27 3.73
C ASN A 157 3.33 9.79 3.62
N PRO A 158 4.16 9.40 2.65
CA PRO A 158 4.64 8.02 2.57
C PRO A 158 5.45 7.67 3.82
N ASN A 159 5.38 6.41 4.20
CA ASN A 159 6.15 5.87 5.32
C ASN A 159 6.60 4.44 5.02
N GLY A 160 7.52 3.91 5.81
CA GLY A 160 8.12 2.60 5.59
C GLY A 160 7.19 1.39 5.78
N SER A 161 5.89 1.62 6.07
CA SER A 161 4.89 0.56 6.22
C SER A 161 3.80 0.62 5.15
N LEU A 162 3.89 1.57 4.22
CA LEU A 162 3.00 1.70 3.06
C LEU A 162 3.69 1.17 1.80
N TYR A 163 3.16 0.09 1.27
CA TYR A 163 3.67 -0.58 0.09
C TYR A 163 2.73 -0.37 -1.10
N GLU A 164 3.28 0.08 -2.22
CA GLU A 164 2.50 0.32 -3.42
C GLU A 164 2.08 -0.99 -4.08
N LEU A 165 0.80 -1.10 -4.40
CA LEU A 165 0.23 -2.21 -5.17
C LEU A 165 -0.03 -1.80 -6.62
N GLY A 166 -0.28 -0.51 -6.86
CA GLY A 166 -0.58 0.01 -8.18
C GLY A 166 -1.07 1.44 -8.17
N LYS A 167 -1.49 1.91 -9.34
CA LYS A 167 -1.97 3.27 -9.58
C LYS A 167 -3.32 3.26 -10.28
N VAL A 168 -4.14 4.25 -9.97
CA VAL A 168 -5.39 4.48 -10.69
C VAL A 168 -5.10 4.91 -12.12
N THR A 169 -5.82 4.31 -13.07
CA THR A 169 -5.78 4.66 -14.50
C THR A 169 -7.06 5.34 -14.96
N GLU A 170 -8.20 4.99 -14.34
CA GLU A 170 -9.50 5.59 -14.68
C GLU A 170 -10.33 5.78 -13.40
N GLY A 171 -11.17 6.83 -13.39
CA GLY A 171 -12.16 7.06 -12.33
C GLY A 171 -11.58 7.56 -11.02
N SER A 172 -10.40 8.18 -11.00
CA SER A 172 -9.75 8.68 -9.80
C SER A 172 -10.61 9.64 -8.97
N GLU A 173 -11.46 10.42 -9.62
CA GLU A 173 -12.42 11.35 -9.01
C GLU A 173 -13.46 10.64 -8.14
N PHE A 174 -13.77 9.39 -8.45
CA PHE A 174 -14.77 8.60 -7.74
C PHE A 174 -14.24 7.92 -6.48
N ILE A 175 -12.92 7.86 -6.26
CA ILE A 175 -12.36 7.20 -5.07
C ILE A 175 -12.94 7.79 -3.78
N ARG A 176 -13.12 9.11 -3.73
CA ARG A 176 -13.74 9.78 -2.56
C ARG A 176 -15.21 9.43 -2.37
N GLU A 177 -15.91 9.12 -3.47
CA GLU A 177 -17.37 8.96 -3.50
C GLU A 177 -17.83 7.53 -3.18
N ILE A 178 -16.95 6.53 -3.30
CA ILE A 178 -17.30 5.15 -2.97
C ILE A 178 -17.56 5.00 -1.48
N SER A 179 -18.55 4.19 -1.13
CA SER A 179 -18.91 3.92 0.27
C SER A 179 -19.68 2.60 0.39
N GLY A 180 -19.58 1.96 1.56
CA GLY A 180 -20.24 0.70 1.86
C GLY A 180 -19.63 -0.47 1.10
N GLU A 181 -20.46 -1.41 0.70
CA GLU A 181 -20.02 -2.59 -0.05
C GLU A 181 -19.45 -2.21 -1.41
N MET A 182 -18.31 -2.77 -1.74
CA MET A 182 -17.70 -2.67 -3.06
C MET A 182 -17.32 -4.04 -3.62
N VAL A 183 -17.36 -4.14 -4.94
CA VAL A 183 -16.96 -5.33 -5.70
C VAL A 183 -15.68 -5.03 -6.45
N ILE A 184 -14.68 -5.91 -6.33
CA ILE A 184 -13.40 -5.79 -7.02
C ILE A 184 -13.24 -7.01 -7.94
N THR A 185 -12.99 -6.76 -9.22
CA THR A 185 -12.83 -7.80 -10.25
C THR A 185 -11.57 -7.56 -11.08
N ALA A 186 -11.02 -8.63 -11.65
CA ALA A 186 -10.03 -8.50 -12.71
C ALA A 186 -10.66 -7.88 -13.97
N VAL A 187 -9.89 -7.07 -14.70
CA VAL A 187 -10.24 -6.58 -16.04
C VAL A 187 -9.54 -7.49 -17.05
N GLU A 188 -10.30 -8.07 -17.98
CA GLU A 188 -9.80 -8.93 -19.08
C GLU A 188 -9.40 -8.09 -20.30
#